data_da34213d310acf126db9c2f07d4bebc1
#
_entry.id   da34213d310acf126db9c2f07d4bebc1
#
_cell.length_a   1.000
_cell.length_b   1.000
_cell.length_c   1.000
_cell.angle_alpha   90.00
_cell.angle_beta   90.00
_cell.angle_gamma   90.00
#
_symmetry.space_group_name_H-M   'P 1'
#
loop_
_entity.id
_entity.type
_entity.pdbx_description
1 polymer ?
#
loop_
_entity_poly.entity_id
_entity_poly.type
_entity_poly.pdbx_seq_one_letter_code
_entity_poly.pdbx_strand_id
1 'polypeptide(L)'
;RYAREFGISEYVPVIQAIMMQESGGRGTDPMQASECPYNTQYPNTPGAIQDADYSIKVGIQYYADCVREAGCESPQDMEKLKLSWQGYNYGNGYISWALEKFGGYSEANALQFSQEQAAAHGWSGYGDPEYVPHVMRYYSGGGWFAGLFGNGQLVTIAKSQLGNEGGEKFWSWYGFDSREEWCACFVSWCADQAGLIQKGAVPKFSLCTAGVDWFQEKGKWQGAGSVPSPGMIIFFDWDHDGASDHVGIVESCDGTTVHTIEGNSGDAVKQNSYTVNSQSILGYGLVAY
;
A
#
# COMPACT_ATOMS: atom_id res chain seq x y z
N ARG A 1 10.47 -15.60 8.95
CA ARG A 1 11.49 -16.65 9.07
C ARG A 1 12.40 -16.63 7.84
N TYR A 2 11.93 -17.00 6.64
CA TYR A 2 12.75 -17.14 5.43
C TYR A 2 13.41 -15.85 4.94
N ALA A 3 12.74 -14.70 5.03
CA ALA A 3 13.34 -13.41 4.68
C ALA A 3 14.61 -13.12 5.51
N ARG A 4 14.61 -13.53 6.79
CA ARG A 4 15.80 -13.42 7.66
C ARG A 4 16.86 -14.46 7.27
N GLU A 5 16.47 -15.67 6.91
CA GLU A 5 17.37 -16.74 6.46
C GLU A 5 18.15 -16.33 5.20
N PHE A 6 17.48 -15.63 4.28
CA PHE A 6 18.09 -15.18 3.01
C PHE A 6 18.59 -13.72 3.03
N GLY A 7 18.63 -13.06 4.21
CA GLY A 7 19.24 -11.75 4.39
C GLY A 7 18.42 -10.57 3.87
N ILE A 8 17.12 -10.74 3.64
CA ILE A 8 16.20 -9.71 3.12
C ILE A 8 15.04 -9.41 4.09
N SER A 9 15.33 -9.34 5.39
CA SER A 9 14.29 -9.14 6.42
C SER A 9 13.48 -7.85 6.23
N GLU A 10 14.12 -6.78 5.77
CA GLU A 10 13.47 -5.49 5.51
C GLU A 10 12.55 -5.49 4.29
N TYR A 11 12.69 -6.50 3.41
CA TYR A 11 11.84 -6.70 2.23
C TYR A 11 10.59 -7.55 2.52
N VAL A 12 10.31 -7.91 3.76
CA VAL A 12 9.07 -8.67 4.10
C VAL A 12 7.82 -8.00 3.52
N PRO A 13 7.66 -6.69 3.57
CA PRO A 13 6.58 -5.98 2.93
C PRO A 13 6.49 -6.21 1.41
N VAL A 14 7.59 -6.14 0.76
CA VAL A 14 7.71 -6.37 -0.69
C VAL A 14 7.32 -7.81 -1.05
N ILE A 15 7.85 -8.78 -0.32
CA ILE A 15 7.57 -10.21 -0.51
C ILE A 15 6.07 -10.50 -0.38
N GLN A 16 5.41 -9.86 0.59
CA GLN A 16 3.97 -10.02 0.77
C GLN A 16 3.19 -9.38 -0.38
N ALA A 17 3.63 -8.23 -0.92
CA ALA A 17 3.02 -7.62 -2.09
C ALA A 17 3.13 -8.52 -3.34
N ILE A 18 4.29 -9.15 -3.54
CA ILE A 18 4.51 -10.17 -4.57
C ILE A 18 3.53 -11.33 -4.34
N MET A 19 3.50 -11.92 -3.15
CA MET A 19 2.60 -13.03 -2.82
C MET A 19 1.12 -12.67 -3.06
N MET A 20 0.72 -11.45 -2.75
CA MET A 20 -0.63 -10.98 -3.03
C MET A 20 -0.92 -10.88 -4.52
N GLN A 21 0.04 -10.40 -5.31
CA GLN A 21 -0.08 -10.36 -6.76
C GLN A 21 -0.15 -11.76 -7.37
N GLU A 22 0.68 -12.69 -6.89
CA GLU A 22 0.78 -14.03 -7.46
C GLU A 22 -0.46 -14.90 -7.18
N SER A 23 -1.00 -14.85 -5.97
CA SER A 23 -2.05 -15.79 -5.55
C SER A 23 -3.09 -15.23 -4.58
N GLY A 24 -2.94 -13.96 -4.16
CA GLY A 24 -3.69 -13.44 -3.02
C GLY A 24 -3.29 -14.11 -1.69
N GLY A 25 -2.11 -14.71 -1.61
CA GLY A 25 -1.62 -15.44 -0.45
C GLY A 25 -2.34 -16.78 -0.21
N ARG A 26 -2.89 -17.40 -1.25
CA ARG A 26 -3.73 -18.59 -1.17
C ARG A 26 -3.12 -19.80 -1.89
N GLY A 27 -3.66 -20.98 -1.56
CA GLY A 27 -3.28 -22.22 -2.22
C GLY A 27 -1.96 -22.82 -1.71
N THR A 28 -1.47 -23.80 -2.42
CA THR A 28 -0.25 -24.54 -2.08
C THR A 28 1.02 -23.97 -2.72
N ASP A 29 0.87 -23.09 -3.70
CA ASP A 29 1.98 -22.34 -4.33
C ASP A 29 1.73 -20.83 -4.25
N PRO A 30 1.71 -20.22 -3.03
CA PRO A 30 1.34 -18.82 -2.86
C PRO A 30 2.33 -17.83 -3.49
N MET A 31 3.57 -18.23 -3.73
CA MET A 31 4.58 -17.41 -4.41
C MET A 31 4.67 -17.67 -5.91
N GLN A 32 3.84 -18.61 -6.46
CA GLN A 32 3.92 -19.10 -7.84
C GLN A 32 5.35 -19.47 -8.24
N ALA A 33 6.03 -20.15 -7.31
CA ALA A 33 7.46 -20.43 -7.40
C ALA A 33 7.79 -21.80 -8.01
N SER A 34 6.81 -22.47 -8.62
CA SER A 34 7.00 -23.80 -9.20
C SER A 34 8.09 -23.84 -10.28
N GLU A 35 8.26 -22.78 -11.04
CA GLU A 35 9.25 -22.69 -12.13
C GLU A 35 10.56 -21.98 -11.71
N CYS A 36 10.71 -21.59 -10.44
CA CYS A 36 11.92 -20.96 -9.96
C CYS A 36 13.10 -21.97 -9.87
N PRO A 37 14.34 -21.51 -10.00
CA PRO A 37 15.53 -22.39 -10.01
C PRO A 37 15.77 -23.12 -8.69
N TYR A 38 15.13 -22.70 -7.60
CA TYR A 38 15.24 -23.33 -6.28
C TYR A 38 14.20 -24.42 -6.03
N ASN A 39 13.21 -24.60 -6.94
CA ASN A 39 12.27 -25.70 -6.85
C ASN A 39 12.94 -27.01 -7.31
N THR A 40 13.36 -27.82 -6.35
CA THR A 40 13.99 -29.12 -6.60
C THR A 40 13.13 -30.30 -6.14
N GLN A 41 11.95 -30.05 -5.54
CA GLN A 41 11.10 -31.09 -4.96
C GLN A 41 9.86 -31.38 -5.81
N TYR A 42 9.43 -30.45 -6.64
CA TYR A 42 8.22 -30.57 -7.47
C TYR A 42 8.57 -30.39 -8.96
N PRO A 43 7.71 -30.83 -9.88
CA PRO A 43 7.89 -30.57 -11.30
C PRO A 43 8.05 -29.07 -11.60
N ASN A 44 8.91 -28.74 -12.55
CA ASN A 44 9.12 -27.35 -13.01
C ASN A 44 8.04 -26.98 -14.04
N THR A 45 6.79 -26.88 -13.55
CA THR A 45 5.60 -26.48 -14.32
C THR A 45 4.69 -25.62 -13.44
N PRO A 46 3.94 -24.68 -14.00
CA PRO A 46 3.08 -23.78 -13.24
C PRO A 46 2.17 -24.52 -12.24
N GLY A 47 2.13 -24.06 -10.99
CA GLY A 47 1.27 -24.58 -9.94
C GLY A 47 1.59 -26.00 -9.46
N ALA A 48 2.78 -26.53 -9.75
CA ALA A 48 3.15 -27.90 -9.36
C ALA A 48 3.46 -28.05 -7.86
N ILE A 49 3.86 -27.00 -7.16
CA ILE A 49 4.16 -27.05 -5.72
C ILE A 49 2.87 -27.31 -4.94
N GLN A 50 2.90 -28.34 -4.09
CA GLN A 50 1.77 -28.74 -3.24
C GLN A 50 2.01 -28.47 -1.74
N ASP A 51 3.01 -27.65 -1.42
CA ASP A 51 3.38 -27.27 -0.06
C ASP A 51 3.61 -25.76 0.01
N ALA A 52 2.74 -25.04 0.71
CA ALA A 52 2.80 -23.59 0.81
C ALA A 52 4.04 -23.07 1.55
N ASP A 53 4.53 -23.79 2.59
CA ASP A 53 5.75 -23.41 3.30
C ASP A 53 6.99 -23.56 2.39
N TYR A 54 7.02 -24.62 1.58
CA TYR A 54 8.07 -24.82 0.59
C TYR A 54 8.03 -23.75 -0.52
N SER A 55 6.84 -23.44 -1.07
CA SER A 55 6.67 -22.35 -2.04
C SER A 55 7.19 -21.01 -1.49
N ILE A 56 6.79 -20.66 -0.27
CA ILE A 56 7.24 -19.44 0.40
C ILE A 56 8.77 -19.43 0.55
N LYS A 57 9.37 -20.55 0.94
CA LYS A 57 10.82 -20.67 1.09
C LYS A 57 11.55 -20.40 -0.23
N VAL A 58 11.23 -21.17 -1.28
CA VAL A 58 11.95 -21.09 -2.55
C VAL A 58 11.63 -19.79 -3.31
N GLY A 59 10.42 -19.27 -3.20
CA GLY A 59 10.03 -17.99 -3.78
C GLY A 59 10.77 -16.81 -3.12
N ILE A 60 10.92 -16.80 -1.78
CA ILE A 60 11.71 -15.78 -1.08
C ILE A 60 13.20 -15.90 -1.42
N GLN A 61 13.72 -17.11 -1.51
CA GLN A 61 15.11 -17.34 -1.93
C GLN A 61 15.38 -16.76 -3.32
N TYR A 62 14.48 -17.04 -4.26
CA TYR A 62 14.58 -16.51 -5.62
C TYR A 62 14.45 -14.98 -5.65
N TYR A 63 13.53 -14.43 -4.87
CA TYR A 63 13.37 -12.97 -4.78
C TYR A 63 14.64 -12.30 -4.18
N ALA A 64 15.31 -12.96 -3.23
CA ALA A 64 16.58 -12.46 -2.70
C ALA A 64 17.67 -12.33 -3.78
N ASP A 65 17.68 -13.22 -4.76
CA ASP A 65 18.58 -13.09 -5.92
C ASP A 65 18.17 -11.89 -6.80
N CYS A 66 16.89 -11.72 -7.08
CA CYS A 66 16.39 -10.56 -7.84
C CYS A 66 16.76 -9.22 -7.18
N VAL A 67 16.63 -9.11 -5.85
CA VAL A 67 17.06 -7.94 -5.07
C VAL A 67 18.55 -7.67 -5.23
N ARG A 68 19.36 -8.72 -5.11
CA ARG A 68 20.83 -8.62 -5.21
C ARG A 68 21.28 -8.24 -6.63
N GLU A 69 20.72 -8.87 -7.64
CA GLU A 69 21.05 -8.62 -9.05
C GLU A 69 20.58 -7.24 -9.52
N ALA A 70 19.46 -6.75 -9.01
CA ALA A 70 19.01 -5.39 -9.25
C ALA A 70 19.90 -4.33 -8.56
N GLY A 71 20.76 -4.73 -7.63
CA GLY A 71 21.52 -3.81 -6.78
C GLY A 71 20.61 -2.99 -5.86
N CYS A 72 19.49 -3.57 -5.41
CA CYS A 72 18.54 -2.91 -4.53
C CYS A 72 19.02 -3.04 -3.08
N GLU A 73 19.62 -1.98 -2.53
CA GLU A 73 20.18 -1.97 -1.17
C GLU A 73 19.12 -1.71 -0.10
N SER A 74 17.95 -1.19 -0.50
CA SER A 74 16.88 -0.80 0.41
C SER A 74 15.52 -0.93 -0.28
N PRO A 75 14.45 -1.36 0.44
CA PRO A 75 13.09 -1.36 -0.10
C PRO A 75 12.53 0.04 -0.39
N GLN A 76 13.24 1.11 0.00
CA GLN A 76 12.94 2.50 -0.35
C GLN A 76 13.54 2.93 -1.71
N ASP A 77 14.51 2.19 -2.25
CA ASP A 77 15.03 2.43 -3.60
C ASP A 77 14.05 1.91 -4.65
N MET A 78 13.07 2.74 -4.97
CA MET A 78 11.96 2.37 -5.85
C MET A 78 12.38 2.02 -7.28
N GLU A 79 13.48 2.59 -7.78
CA GLU A 79 13.97 2.28 -9.14
C GLU A 79 14.49 0.86 -9.19
N LYS A 80 15.34 0.50 -8.25
CA LYS A 80 15.91 -0.85 -8.13
C LYS A 80 14.87 -1.88 -7.68
N LEU A 81 13.94 -1.46 -6.84
CA LEU A 81 12.86 -2.30 -6.38
C LEU A 81 11.93 -2.73 -7.54
N LYS A 82 11.52 -1.79 -8.39
CA LYS A 82 10.72 -2.10 -9.60
C LYS A 82 11.45 -3.05 -10.55
N LEU A 83 12.78 -2.86 -10.71
CA LEU A 83 13.60 -3.74 -11.51
C LEU A 83 13.62 -5.17 -10.94
N SER A 84 13.75 -5.32 -9.62
CA SER A 84 13.72 -6.62 -8.95
C SER A 84 12.36 -7.32 -9.07
N TRP A 85 11.26 -6.58 -9.04
CA TRP A 85 9.91 -7.12 -9.24
C TRP A 85 9.72 -7.68 -10.64
N GLN A 86 10.07 -6.88 -11.66
CA GLN A 86 9.94 -7.36 -13.03
C GLN A 86 10.86 -8.57 -13.30
N GLY A 87 12.03 -8.60 -12.65
CA GLY A 87 12.93 -9.75 -12.68
C GLY A 87 12.36 -11.00 -12.02
N TYR A 88 11.55 -10.85 -10.97
CA TYR A 88 10.84 -11.97 -10.35
C TYR A 88 9.86 -12.62 -11.32
N ASN A 89 9.11 -11.82 -12.06
CA ASN A 89 8.11 -12.30 -13.03
C ASN A 89 8.74 -12.87 -14.31
N TYR A 90 9.74 -12.19 -14.87
CA TYR A 90 10.37 -12.59 -16.15
C TYR A 90 11.53 -13.56 -16.03
N GLY A 91 11.97 -13.83 -14.82
CA GLY A 91 13.28 -14.38 -14.61
C GLY A 91 14.35 -13.30 -14.48
N ASN A 92 15.36 -13.55 -13.64
CA ASN A 92 16.40 -12.58 -13.34
C ASN A 92 17.28 -12.18 -14.54
N GLY A 93 17.25 -12.92 -15.63
CA GLY A 93 17.87 -12.52 -16.91
C GLY A 93 17.33 -11.20 -17.47
N TYR A 94 16.11 -10.80 -17.14
CA TYR A 94 15.58 -9.48 -17.46
C TYR A 94 16.38 -8.37 -16.76
N ILE A 95 16.80 -8.59 -15.51
CA ILE A 95 17.51 -7.58 -14.70
C ILE A 95 18.79 -7.14 -15.40
N SER A 96 19.66 -8.10 -15.79
CA SER A 96 20.89 -7.81 -16.50
C SER A 96 20.65 -7.17 -17.86
N TRP A 97 19.67 -7.67 -18.62
CA TRP A 97 19.30 -7.11 -19.92
C TRP A 97 18.81 -5.66 -19.80
N ALA A 98 17.96 -5.34 -18.81
CA ALA A 98 17.44 -4.00 -18.60
C ALA A 98 18.54 -3.03 -18.11
N LEU A 99 19.43 -3.48 -17.23
CA LEU A 99 20.55 -2.67 -16.75
C LEU A 99 21.52 -2.34 -17.89
N GLU A 100 21.89 -3.32 -18.70
CA GLU A 100 22.87 -3.16 -19.79
C GLU A 100 22.35 -2.25 -20.91
N LYS A 101 21.08 -2.41 -21.30
CA LYS A 101 20.50 -1.68 -22.44
C LYS A 101 19.88 -0.33 -22.08
N PHE A 102 19.32 -0.20 -20.88
CA PHE A 102 18.46 0.93 -20.50
C PHE A 102 18.82 1.57 -19.15
N GLY A 103 19.73 0.98 -18.39
CA GLY A 103 20.13 1.44 -17.06
C GLY A 103 19.13 1.09 -15.94
N GLY A 104 18.05 0.38 -16.24
CA GLY A 104 17.06 -0.04 -15.25
C GLY A 104 15.68 -0.37 -15.85
N TYR A 105 14.67 -0.43 -14.99
CA TYR A 105 13.29 -0.74 -15.35
C TYR A 105 12.58 0.47 -16.00
N SER A 106 11.76 0.17 -17.01
CA SER A 106 10.66 1.02 -17.47
C SER A 106 9.53 0.14 -18.01
N GLU A 107 8.29 0.66 -18.03
CA GLU A 107 7.15 -0.05 -18.63
C GLU A 107 7.39 -0.39 -20.10
N ALA A 108 8.06 0.54 -20.84
CA ALA A 108 8.39 0.34 -22.23
C ALA A 108 9.36 -0.82 -22.44
N ASN A 109 10.43 -0.93 -21.61
CA ASN A 109 11.38 -2.02 -21.79
C ASN A 109 10.86 -3.36 -21.23
N ALA A 110 9.98 -3.35 -20.25
CA ALA A 110 9.26 -4.54 -19.80
C ALA A 110 8.40 -5.12 -20.94
N LEU A 111 7.62 -4.26 -21.61
CA LEU A 111 6.82 -4.66 -22.77
C LEU A 111 7.71 -5.16 -23.92
N GLN A 112 8.81 -4.46 -24.22
CA GLN A 112 9.76 -4.87 -25.26
C GLN A 112 10.35 -6.26 -24.98
N PHE A 113 10.81 -6.51 -23.75
CA PHE A 113 11.35 -7.81 -23.35
C PHE A 113 10.32 -8.93 -23.50
N SER A 114 9.09 -8.71 -23.05
CA SER A 114 7.98 -9.66 -23.21
C SER A 114 7.76 -10.02 -24.67
N GLN A 115 7.74 -9.03 -25.56
CA GLN A 115 7.56 -9.24 -27.00
C GLN A 115 8.74 -9.98 -27.64
N GLU A 116 9.99 -9.61 -27.29
CA GLU A 116 11.19 -10.29 -27.77
C GLU A 116 11.22 -11.78 -27.36
N GLN A 117 10.89 -12.07 -26.08
CA GLN A 117 10.86 -13.45 -25.59
C GLN A 117 9.71 -14.25 -26.22
N ALA A 118 8.52 -13.69 -26.30
CA ALA A 118 7.37 -14.32 -26.96
C ALA A 118 7.69 -14.68 -28.42
N ALA A 119 8.28 -13.75 -29.16
CA ALA A 119 8.69 -13.99 -30.54
C ALA A 119 9.78 -15.07 -30.68
N ALA A 120 10.78 -15.06 -29.80
CA ALA A 120 11.86 -16.05 -29.81
C ALA A 120 11.36 -17.49 -29.55
N HIS A 121 10.31 -17.63 -28.75
CA HIS A 121 9.73 -18.93 -28.39
C HIS A 121 8.49 -19.32 -29.22
N GLY A 122 7.99 -18.43 -30.07
CA GLY A 122 6.74 -18.63 -30.81
C GLY A 122 5.50 -18.63 -29.94
N TRP A 123 5.52 -17.92 -28.81
CA TRP A 123 4.41 -17.78 -27.86
C TRP A 123 3.57 -16.53 -28.13
N SER A 124 2.31 -16.55 -27.67
CA SER A 124 1.41 -15.41 -27.78
C SER A 124 1.71 -14.29 -26.75
N GLY A 125 2.52 -14.56 -25.73
CA GLY A 125 2.94 -13.62 -24.69
C GLY A 125 4.02 -14.25 -23.80
N TYR A 126 4.73 -13.44 -23.05
CA TYR A 126 5.73 -13.88 -22.08
C TYR A 126 5.61 -13.05 -20.80
N GLY A 127 5.30 -13.73 -19.69
CA GLY A 127 5.09 -13.10 -18.39
C GLY A 127 4.06 -11.98 -18.40
N ASP A 128 4.17 -11.07 -17.45
CA ASP A 128 3.28 -9.91 -17.29
C ASP A 128 4.06 -8.60 -17.48
N PRO A 129 3.91 -7.87 -18.61
CA PRO A 129 4.58 -6.58 -18.81
C PRO A 129 4.10 -5.47 -17.87
N GLU A 130 2.94 -5.64 -17.24
CA GLU A 130 2.38 -4.73 -16.25
C GLU A 130 2.58 -5.23 -14.80
N TYR A 131 3.51 -6.20 -14.61
CA TYR A 131 3.73 -6.80 -13.28
C TYR A 131 4.07 -5.77 -12.19
N VAL A 132 4.91 -4.79 -12.51
CA VAL A 132 5.26 -3.72 -11.56
C VAL A 132 4.05 -2.90 -11.14
N PRO A 133 3.22 -2.33 -12.04
CA PRO A 133 1.96 -1.72 -11.66
C PRO A 133 1.04 -2.64 -10.84
N HIS A 134 1.02 -3.93 -11.15
CA HIS A 134 0.18 -4.89 -10.43
C HIS A 134 0.68 -5.11 -8.99
N VAL A 135 1.99 -5.31 -8.78
CA VAL A 135 2.58 -5.42 -7.43
C VAL A 135 2.42 -4.11 -6.65
N MET A 136 2.56 -2.95 -7.33
CA MET A 136 2.39 -1.64 -6.71
C MET A 136 1.01 -1.44 -6.06
N ARG A 137 -0.03 -2.14 -6.51
CA ARG A 137 -1.37 -2.11 -5.87
C ARG A 137 -1.32 -2.63 -4.43
N TYR A 138 -0.36 -3.50 -4.15
CA TYR A 138 -0.16 -4.14 -2.84
C TYR A 138 1.03 -3.58 -2.07
N TYR A 139 1.87 -2.77 -2.73
CA TYR A 139 3.05 -2.15 -2.14
C TYR A 139 2.93 -0.63 -2.14
N SER A 140 2.61 -0.03 -1.01
CA SER A 140 2.73 1.41 -0.80
C SER A 140 4.11 1.70 -0.22
N GLY A 141 5.01 2.22 -1.07
CA GLY A 141 6.42 2.39 -0.76
C GLY A 141 6.70 3.11 0.54
N GLY A 142 7.40 2.42 1.41
CA GLY A 142 8.15 3.03 2.49
C GLY A 142 7.38 3.33 3.77
N GLY A 143 6.87 2.34 4.43
CA GLY A 143 6.39 2.51 5.79
C GLY A 143 5.40 1.44 6.22
N TRP A 144 5.90 0.49 6.93
CA TRP A 144 5.16 -0.43 7.81
C TRP A 144 3.91 -1.13 7.27
N PHE A 145 4.03 -2.42 7.15
CA PHE A 145 3.03 -3.40 6.72
C PHE A 145 1.71 -3.45 7.51
N ALA A 146 1.52 -2.60 8.50
CA ALA A 146 0.23 -2.42 9.16
C ALA A 146 -0.86 -1.83 8.23
N GLY A 147 -0.46 -1.33 7.02
CA GLY A 147 -1.35 -0.66 6.09
C GLY A 147 -1.94 -1.49 4.95
N LEU A 148 -1.45 -2.71 4.66
CA LEU A 148 -1.78 -3.37 3.39
C LEU A 148 -3.08 -4.17 3.37
N PHE A 149 -3.64 -4.50 4.52
CA PHE A 149 -4.95 -5.19 4.57
C PHE A 149 -6.10 -4.32 5.07
N GLY A 150 -5.80 -3.06 5.43
CA GLY A 150 -6.80 -2.17 5.95
C GLY A 150 -6.66 -0.73 5.46
N ASN A 151 -5.46 -0.09 5.50
CA ASN A 151 -5.30 1.33 5.18
C ASN A 151 -5.47 1.64 3.70
N GLY A 152 -5.07 0.76 2.80
CA GLY A 152 -5.30 0.92 1.36
C GLY A 152 -6.79 0.87 0.99
N GLN A 153 -7.58 0.06 1.69
CA GLN A 153 -9.03 0.02 1.50
C GLN A 153 -9.68 1.32 1.96
N LEU A 154 -9.28 1.86 3.13
CA LEU A 154 -9.79 3.13 3.63
C LEU A 154 -9.49 4.28 2.64
N VAL A 155 -8.26 4.37 2.15
CA VAL A 155 -7.85 5.37 1.14
C VAL A 155 -8.62 5.18 -0.17
N THR A 156 -8.78 3.94 -0.65
CA THR A 156 -9.53 3.63 -1.88
C THR A 156 -11.00 4.04 -1.76
N ILE A 157 -11.63 3.75 -0.60
CA ILE A 157 -13.00 4.17 -0.33
C ILE A 157 -13.11 5.69 -0.30
N ALA A 158 -12.18 6.37 0.38
CA ALA A 158 -12.17 7.83 0.45
C ALA A 158 -11.98 8.46 -0.95
N LYS A 159 -11.06 7.95 -1.77
CA LYS A 159 -10.86 8.37 -3.17
C LYS A 159 -12.12 8.22 -4.02
N SER A 160 -12.87 7.17 -3.83
CA SER A 160 -14.12 6.94 -4.59
C SER A 160 -15.22 7.97 -4.28
N GLN A 161 -15.03 8.80 -3.25
CA GLN A 161 -15.97 9.85 -2.86
C GLN A 161 -15.55 11.25 -3.34
N LEU A 162 -14.41 11.40 -4.00
CA LEU A 162 -13.94 12.69 -4.50
C LEU A 162 -15.01 13.36 -5.36
N GLY A 163 -15.21 14.67 -5.12
CA GLY A 163 -16.22 15.47 -5.79
C GLY A 163 -17.65 15.34 -5.21
N ASN A 164 -17.86 14.54 -4.15
CA ASN A 164 -19.14 14.60 -3.43
C ASN A 164 -19.26 15.97 -2.77
N GLU A 165 -20.40 16.63 -2.98
CA GLU A 165 -20.71 17.98 -2.43
C GLU A 165 -21.86 17.89 -1.43
N GLY A 166 -21.89 18.82 -0.44
CA GLY A 166 -22.93 18.95 0.59
C GLY A 166 -22.97 17.84 1.64
N GLY A 167 -22.27 16.72 1.41
CA GLY A 167 -22.04 15.65 2.36
C GLY A 167 -23.28 14.91 2.89
N GLU A 168 -24.47 15.04 2.24
CA GLU A 168 -25.70 14.40 2.71
C GLU A 168 -25.54 12.90 2.96
N LYS A 169 -24.82 12.22 2.07
CA LYS A 169 -24.47 10.81 2.19
C LYS A 169 -23.81 10.45 3.53
N PHE A 170 -23.02 11.35 4.09
CA PHE A 170 -22.20 11.10 5.28
C PHE A 170 -22.89 11.53 6.56
N TRP A 171 -23.43 12.76 6.61
CA TRP A 171 -24.11 13.25 7.80
C TRP A 171 -25.45 12.53 8.03
N SER A 172 -26.23 12.20 6.98
CA SER A 172 -27.45 11.42 7.13
C SER A 172 -27.18 9.96 7.55
N TRP A 173 -26.15 9.32 6.98
CA TRP A 173 -25.71 7.99 7.44
C TRP A 173 -25.29 7.99 8.92
N TYR A 174 -24.68 9.08 9.38
CA TYR A 174 -24.31 9.20 10.79
C TYR A 174 -25.53 9.22 11.69
N GLY A 175 -26.63 9.81 11.24
CA GLY A 175 -27.92 9.91 11.94
C GLY A 175 -28.39 11.35 12.14
N PHE A 176 -27.85 12.33 11.41
CA PHE A 176 -28.34 13.71 11.43
C PHE A 176 -29.51 13.89 10.45
N ASP A 177 -30.53 14.66 10.86
CA ASP A 177 -31.73 14.97 10.06
C ASP A 177 -31.53 16.19 9.15
N SER A 178 -30.47 16.94 9.34
CA SER A 178 -30.15 18.15 8.58
C SER A 178 -28.62 18.25 8.38
N ARG A 179 -28.20 19.14 7.49
CA ARG A 179 -26.78 19.37 7.23
C ARG A 179 -26.08 19.87 8.51
N GLU A 180 -25.01 19.17 8.86
CA GLU A 180 -24.08 19.50 9.93
C GLU A 180 -22.66 19.62 9.36
N GLU A 181 -21.66 19.99 10.16
CA GLU A 181 -20.25 19.85 9.80
C GLU A 181 -19.90 18.36 9.67
N TRP A 182 -19.47 17.95 8.49
CA TRP A 182 -19.46 16.54 8.13
C TRP A 182 -18.07 15.92 7.85
N CYS A 183 -16.98 16.62 8.17
CA CYS A 183 -15.61 16.07 8.00
C CYS A 183 -15.43 14.78 8.80
N ALA A 184 -15.85 14.75 10.06
CA ALA A 184 -15.77 13.57 10.91
C ALA A 184 -16.77 12.47 10.50
N CYS A 185 -17.97 12.86 10.02
CA CYS A 185 -18.93 11.91 9.46
C CYS A 185 -18.39 11.21 8.21
N PHE A 186 -17.68 11.94 7.33
CA PHE A 186 -17.00 11.38 6.17
C PHE A 186 -15.95 10.33 6.55
N VAL A 187 -15.07 10.66 7.50
CA VAL A 187 -14.05 9.72 7.99
C VAL A 187 -14.69 8.48 8.62
N SER A 188 -15.72 8.68 9.46
CA SER A 188 -16.46 7.57 10.07
C SER A 188 -17.15 6.69 9.03
N TRP A 189 -17.78 7.29 8.01
CA TRP A 189 -18.40 6.54 6.93
C TRP A 189 -17.38 5.71 6.15
N CYS A 190 -16.24 6.30 5.79
CA CYS A 190 -15.16 5.56 5.11
C CYS A 190 -14.64 4.40 5.98
N ALA A 191 -14.46 4.63 7.28
CA ALA A 191 -14.02 3.60 8.21
C ALA A 191 -15.06 2.47 8.40
N ASP A 192 -16.34 2.79 8.38
CA ASP A 192 -17.42 1.79 8.40
C ASP A 192 -17.42 0.91 7.15
N GLN A 193 -17.35 1.54 5.97
CA GLN A 193 -17.28 0.82 4.69
C GLN A 193 -16.02 -0.08 4.60
N ALA A 194 -14.94 0.30 5.28
CA ALA A 194 -13.72 -0.52 5.39
C ALA A 194 -13.80 -1.60 6.50
N GLY A 195 -14.93 -1.69 7.24
CA GLY A 195 -15.09 -2.63 8.34
C GLY A 195 -14.28 -2.30 9.60
N LEU A 196 -13.73 -1.08 9.69
CA LEU A 196 -12.80 -0.68 10.75
C LEU A 196 -13.52 -0.29 12.05
N ILE A 197 -14.76 0.19 11.96
CA ILE A 197 -15.59 0.47 13.13
C ILE A 197 -15.97 -0.83 13.83
N GLN A 198 -16.42 -1.84 13.08
CA GLN A 198 -16.79 -3.16 13.61
C GLN A 198 -15.62 -3.88 14.27
N LYS A 199 -14.41 -3.66 13.78
CA LYS A 199 -13.17 -4.21 14.37
C LYS A 199 -12.64 -3.40 15.56
N GLY A 200 -13.22 -2.25 15.89
CA GLY A 200 -12.72 -1.35 16.92
C GLY A 200 -11.35 -0.73 16.58
N ALA A 201 -11.07 -0.58 15.30
CA ALA A 201 -9.83 0.03 14.80
C ALA A 201 -9.96 1.56 14.68
N VAL A 202 -11.17 2.05 14.36
CA VAL A 202 -11.54 3.46 14.28
C VAL A 202 -12.89 3.63 15.00
N PRO A 203 -13.11 4.71 15.78
CA PRO A 203 -14.42 4.99 16.38
C PRO A 203 -15.41 5.49 15.33
N LYS A 204 -16.72 5.37 15.62
CA LYS A 204 -17.74 6.17 14.93
C LYS A 204 -17.85 7.52 15.65
N PHE A 205 -17.48 8.61 15.00
CA PHE A 205 -17.45 9.95 15.59
C PHE A 205 -17.93 11.02 14.62
N SER A 206 -18.51 12.09 15.14
CA SER A 206 -18.95 13.27 14.39
C SER A 206 -18.28 14.56 14.87
N LEU A 207 -17.57 14.51 16.01
CA LEU A 207 -16.77 15.61 16.55
C LEU A 207 -15.29 15.24 16.44
N CYS A 208 -14.47 16.13 15.89
CA CYS A 208 -13.05 15.91 15.70
C CYS A 208 -12.35 15.66 17.04
N THR A 209 -12.67 16.44 18.07
CA THR A 209 -12.14 16.27 19.43
C THR A 209 -12.42 14.88 20.01
N ALA A 210 -13.64 14.34 19.82
CA ALA A 210 -13.97 12.99 20.28
C ALA A 210 -13.15 11.91 19.56
N GLY A 211 -12.79 12.14 18.29
CA GLY A 211 -11.86 11.28 17.55
C GLY A 211 -10.46 11.31 18.17
N VAL A 212 -9.91 12.51 18.44
CA VAL A 212 -8.62 12.70 19.10
C VAL A 212 -8.58 11.97 20.45
N ASP A 213 -9.56 12.23 21.31
CA ASP A 213 -9.66 11.63 22.65
C ASP A 213 -9.63 10.11 22.57
N TRP A 214 -10.41 9.52 21.65
CA TRP A 214 -10.45 8.07 21.50
C TRP A 214 -9.09 7.48 21.08
N PHE A 215 -8.39 8.09 20.10
CA PHE A 215 -7.08 7.60 19.68
C PHE A 215 -6.03 7.74 20.79
N GLN A 216 -6.09 8.83 21.57
CA GLN A 216 -5.20 9.03 22.72
C GLN A 216 -5.47 8.03 23.83
N GLU A 217 -6.72 7.82 24.23
CA GLU A 217 -7.13 6.84 25.23
C GLU A 217 -6.74 5.40 24.89
N LYS A 218 -6.74 5.07 23.58
CA LYS A 218 -6.32 3.75 23.09
C LYS A 218 -4.81 3.60 22.92
N GLY A 219 -4.02 4.63 23.20
CA GLY A 219 -2.57 4.62 22.92
C GLY A 219 -2.25 4.53 21.42
N LYS A 220 -3.18 4.97 20.57
CA LYS A 220 -3.09 4.95 19.11
C LYS A 220 -2.93 6.37 18.53
N TRP A 221 -2.22 7.23 19.20
CA TRP A 221 -1.99 8.61 18.81
C TRP A 221 -0.52 8.87 18.49
N GLN A 222 -0.29 9.59 17.41
CA GLN A 222 1.03 10.08 17.01
C GLN A 222 0.96 11.59 16.85
N GLY A 223 1.82 12.33 17.55
CA GLY A 223 1.85 13.79 17.50
C GLY A 223 2.34 14.35 16.17
N ALA A 224 2.11 15.64 15.97
CA ALA A 224 2.60 16.40 14.83
C ALA A 224 4.12 16.31 14.64
N GLY A 225 4.63 16.57 13.43
CA GLY A 225 6.05 16.48 13.08
C GLY A 225 6.55 15.08 12.76
N SER A 226 5.69 14.07 12.87
CA SER A 226 5.99 12.70 12.44
C SER A 226 5.55 12.49 10.99
N VAL A 227 6.28 11.65 10.25
CA VAL A 227 5.90 11.25 8.89
C VAL A 227 4.76 10.23 8.98
N PRO A 228 3.54 10.56 8.50
CA PRO A 228 2.42 9.65 8.58
C PRO A 228 2.44 8.60 7.46
N SER A 229 1.76 7.49 7.72
CA SER A 229 1.50 6.45 6.71
C SER A 229 0.11 6.60 6.08
N PRO A 230 -0.10 6.14 4.83
CA PRO A 230 -1.41 6.13 4.19
C PRO A 230 -2.46 5.42 5.07
N GLY A 231 -3.68 5.97 5.11
CA GLY A 231 -4.80 5.45 5.89
C GLY A 231 -4.77 5.81 7.39
N MET A 232 -3.78 6.54 7.88
CA MET A 232 -3.90 7.20 9.18
C MET A 232 -4.96 8.29 9.11
N ILE A 233 -5.59 8.57 10.24
CA ILE A 233 -6.54 9.68 10.37
C ILE A 233 -5.75 10.91 10.80
N ILE A 234 -5.80 11.99 10.01
CA ILE A 234 -5.11 13.25 10.31
C ILE A 234 -6.08 14.23 10.93
N PHE A 235 -5.66 14.89 11.99
CA PHE A 235 -6.43 15.88 12.74
C PHE A 235 -5.74 17.25 12.65
N PHE A 236 -6.52 18.29 12.45
CA PHE A 236 -6.06 19.66 12.30
C PHE A 236 -6.60 20.55 13.40
N ASP A 237 -5.79 21.53 13.77
CA ASP A 237 -6.09 22.63 14.70
C ASP A 237 -5.72 23.92 13.95
N TRP A 238 -6.73 24.60 13.39
CA TRP A 238 -6.54 25.75 12.53
C TRP A 238 -6.30 27.05 13.29
N ASP A 239 -6.92 27.18 14.46
CA ASP A 239 -6.83 28.37 15.30
C ASP A 239 -5.80 28.26 16.45
N HIS A 240 -5.15 27.09 16.56
CA HIS A 240 -4.09 26.79 17.52
C HIS A 240 -4.52 26.89 18.99
N ASP A 241 -5.78 26.49 19.29
CA ASP A 241 -6.32 26.46 20.66
C ASP A 241 -6.07 25.11 21.36
N GLY A 242 -5.52 24.13 20.67
CA GLY A 242 -5.21 22.80 21.15
C GLY A 242 -6.34 21.79 20.94
N ALA A 243 -7.48 22.22 20.37
CA ALA A 243 -8.58 21.33 19.99
C ALA A 243 -8.56 21.06 18.48
N SER A 244 -9.16 19.96 18.06
CA SER A 244 -9.21 19.65 16.61
C SER A 244 -10.46 20.24 15.97
N ASP A 245 -10.23 21.06 14.92
CA ASP A 245 -11.27 21.69 14.11
C ASP A 245 -11.68 20.85 12.90
N HIS A 246 -10.75 20.03 12.39
CA HIS A 246 -10.94 19.32 11.15
C HIS A 246 -10.25 17.96 11.16
N VAL A 247 -10.73 17.06 10.29
CA VAL A 247 -10.19 15.71 10.20
C VAL A 247 -10.25 15.22 8.75
N GLY A 248 -9.24 14.42 8.39
CA GLY A 248 -9.15 13.78 7.08
C GLY A 248 -8.50 12.40 7.15
N ILE A 249 -8.24 11.84 5.98
CA ILE A 249 -7.56 10.55 5.81
C ILE A 249 -6.26 10.83 5.06
N VAL A 250 -5.13 10.36 5.57
CA VAL A 250 -3.85 10.43 4.89
C VAL A 250 -3.90 9.56 3.64
N GLU A 251 -3.71 10.17 2.49
CA GLU A 251 -3.61 9.47 1.21
C GLU A 251 -2.20 8.93 0.98
N SER A 252 -1.20 9.79 1.17
CA SER A 252 0.22 9.48 1.03
C SER A 252 1.09 10.52 1.72
N CYS A 253 2.36 10.21 1.94
CA CYS A 253 3.37 11.16 2.41
C CYS A 253 4.71 10.83 1.78
N ASP A 254 5.40 11.83 1.24
CA ASP A 254 6.75 11.69 0.65
C ASP A 254 7.89 12.02 1.65
N GLY A 255 7.54 12.22 2.93
CA GLY A 255 8.46 12.62 4.00
C GLY A 255 8.52 14.14 4.22
N THR A 256 8.05 14.95 3.27
CA THR A 256 7.98 16.41 3.36
C THR A 256 6.57 16.94 3.23
N THR A 257 5.79 16.33 2.36
CA THR A 257 4.40 16.69 2.05
C THR A 257 3.48 15.53 2.37
N VAL A 258 2.44 15.79 3.16
CA VAL A 258 1.33 14.86 3.39
C VAL A 258 0.17 15.24 2.47
N HIS A 259 -0.29 14.27 1.69
CA HIS A 259 -1.49 14.36 0.86
C HIS A 259 -2.65 13.73 1.62
N THR A 260 -3.82 14.37 1.56
CA THR A 260 -4.99 13.96 2.32
C THR A 260 -6.24 13.87 1.44
N ILE A 261 -7.23 13.13 1.91
CA ILE A 261 -8.60 13.16 1.37
C ILE A 261 -9.51 13.59 2.52
N GLU A 262 -10.23 14.67 2.32
CA GLU A 262 -10.99 15.35 3.36
C GLU A 262 -12.44 15.57 2.94
N GLY A 263 -13.36 15.23 3.81
CA GLY A 263 -14.76 15.64 3.71
C GLY A 263 -14.95 17.05 4.23
N ASN A 264 -15.96 17.74 3.74
CA ASN A 264 -16.31 19.10 4.14
C ASN A 264 -15.17 20.13 3.90
N SER A 265 -14.28 19.84 2.98
CA SER A 265 -13.25 20.80 2.56
C SER A 265 -13.85 21.76 1.52
N GLY A 266 -14.35 22.92 1.98
CA GLY A 266 -15.16 23.83 1.16
C GLY A 266 -16.42 23.14 0.63
N ASP A 267 -17.13 22.46 1.52
CA ASP A 267 -18.39 21.73 1.30
C ASP A 267 -18.30 20.57 0.31
N ALA A 268 -17.08 20.02 0.09
CA ALA A 268 -16.88 18.90 -0.82
C ALA A 268 -15.85 17.89 -0.28
N VAL A 269 -15.81 16.69 -0.87
CA VAL A 269 -14.70 15.74 -0.67
C VAL A 269 -13.58 16.13 -1.63
N LYS A 270 -12.42 16.51 -1.07
CA LYS A 270 -11.27 17.00 -1.83
C LYS A 270 -9.95 16.34 -1.41
N GLN A 271 -9.00 16.36 -2.33
CA GLN A 271 -7.59 16.13 -2.01
C GLN A 271 -6.94 17.46 -1.64
N ASN A 272 -6.18 17.44 -0.54
CA ASN A 272 -5.38 18.57 -0.07
C ASN A 272 -3.95 18.12 0.18
N SER A 273 -3.05 19.10 0.43
CA SER A 273 -1.64 18.84 0.69
C SER A 273 -1.09 19.79 1.71
N TYR A 274 -0.30 19.30 2.65
CA TYR A 274 0.28 20.06 3.75
C TYR A 274 1.74 19.67 3.92
N THR A 275 2.58 20.55 4.44
CA THR A 275 3.92 20.16 4.89
C THR A 275 3.80 19.31 6.17
N VAL A 276 4.62 18.27 6.32
CA VAL A 276 4.64 17.39 7.50
C VAL A 276 4.80 18.18 8.81
N ASN A 277 5.55 19.29 8.77
CA ASN A 277 5.79 20.16 9.92
C ASN A 277 4.80 21.35 10.00
N SER A 278 3.65 21.28 9.32
CA SER A 278 2.63 22.33 9.44
C SER A 278 2.15 22.44 10.88
N GLN A 279 2.11 23.66 11.39
CA GLN A 279 1.62 23.94 12.74
C GLN A 279 0.11 23.67 12.89
N SER A 280 -0.61 23.64 11.79
CA SER A 280 -2.04 23.31 11.80
C SER A 280 -2.32 21.79 11.92
N ILE A 281 -1.29 20.94 11.84
CA ILE A 281 -1.46 19.51 12.08
C ILE A 281 -1.35 19.26 13.58
N LEU A 282 -2.45 18.81 14.21
CA LEU A 282 -2.46 18.44 15.62
C LEU A 282 -1.81 17.06 15.86
N GLY A 283 -2.05 16.13 14.95
CA GLY A 283 -1.49 14.77 15.01
C GLY A 283 -2.27 13.75 14.21
N TYR A 284 -1.99 12.48 14.47
CA TYR A 284 -2.49 11.37 13.68
C TYR A 284 -3.04 10.24 14.55
N GLY A 285 -4.23 9.73 14.20
CA GLY A 285 -4.78 8.49 14.71
C GLY A 285 -4.22 7.29 13.98
N LEU A 286 -3.60 6.36 14.71
CA LEU A 286 -3.03 5.13 14.18
C LEU A 286 -4.15 4.10 13.97
N VAL A 287 -4.41 3.76 12.73
CA VAL A 287 -5.42 2.75 12.38
C VAL A 287 -4.73 1.38 12.36
N ALA A 288 -5.07 0.52 13.32
CA ALA A 288 -4.62 -0.87 13.39
C ALA A 288 -5.71 -1.79 12.82
N TYR A 289 -5.33 -2.77 12.03
CA TYR A 289 -6.23 -3.68 11.30
C TYR A 289 -6.27 -5.07 11.89
#